data_76c484d4b5ab6ab1f9da1f2906b5a3b8
#
_entry.id   76c484d4b5ab6ab1f9da1f2906b5a3b8
#
_cell.length_a   1.000
_cell.length_b   1.000
_cell.length_c   1.000
_cell.angle_alpha   90.00
_cell.angle_beta   90.00
_cell.angle_gamma   90.00
#
_symmetry.space_group_name_H-M   'P 1'
#
loop_
_entity.id
_entity.type
_entity.pdbx_description
1 polymer ?
#
loop_
_entity_poly.entity_id
_entity_poly.type
_entity_poly.pdbx_seq_one_letter_code
_entity_poly.pdbx_strand_id
1 'polypeptide(L)'
;MAGIKQALAAKTDEAQGLQEKYLRLAAEFDNFKKLAQKEQREFSRFANENILKELLPIIDNLERAIQSAKEQKENRSSNGLIQGVELTLKQFLEALTKFGVQPIASVGEPFDPTHHQAVARVESAMLPENSVVEEYQKGYRLHDRILRAAMVTVSAGPAGSPGGGSAAAKREERTSSRP
;
A
#
# COMPACT_ATOMS: atom_id res chain seq x y z
N MET A 1 -38.13 -33.14 54.91
CA MET A 1 -37.92 -31.70 54.59
C MET A 1 -36.47 -31.37 54.26
N ALA A 2 -35.47 -31.95 54.88
CA ALA A 2 -34.03 -31.68 54.56
C ALA A 2 -33.66 -32.08 53.13
N GLY A 3 -34.08 -33.24 52.62
CA GLY A 3 -33.74 -33.71 51.27
C GLY A 3 -34.28 -32.82 50.12
N ILE A 4 -35.46 -32.20 50.30
CA ILE A 4 -36.01 -31.31 49.30
C ILE A 4 -35.23 -29.99 49.22
N LYS A 5 -34.80 -29.47 50.37
CA LYS A 5 -33.94 -28.25 50.39
C LYS A 5 -32.60 -28.49 49.74
N GLN A 6 -31.98 -29.67 49.94
CA GLN A 6 -30.72 -30.05 49.34
C GLN A 6 -30.85 -30.25 47.82
N ALA A 7 -31.91 -30.86 47.34
CA ALA A 7 -32.20 -31.03 45.93
C ALA A 7 -32.46 -29.67 45.23
N LEU A 8 -33.14 -28.74 45.94
CA LEU A 8 -33.41 -27.39 45.42
C LEU A 8 -32.10 -26.62 45.30
N ALA A 9 -31.22 -26.66 46.31
CA ALA A 9 -29.92 -26.00 46.27
C ALA A 9 -29.07 -26.53 45.11
N ALA A 10 -28.98 -27.85 44.92
CA ALA A 10 -28.21 -28.43 43.79
C ALA A 10 -28.78 -28.02 42.43
N LYS A 11 -30.12 -27.93 42.28
CA LYS A 11 -30.73 -27.44 41.02
C LYS A 11 -30.53 -25.94 40.80
N THR A 12 -30.44 -25.15 41.85
CA THR A 12 -30.15 -23.73 41.77
C THR A 12 -28.69 -23.51 41.30
N ASP A 13 -27.73 -24.26 41.86
CA ASP A 13 -26.32 -24.20 41.50
C ASP A 13 -26.15 -24.66 40.01
N GLU A 14 -26.81 -25.74 39.62
CA GLU A 14 -26.81 -26.21 38.24
C GLU A 14 -27.36 -25.13 37.27
N ALA A 15 -28.47 -24.51 37.62
CA ALA A 15 -29.10 -23.44 36.82
C ALA A 15 -28.20 -22.20 36.71
N GLN A 16 -27.54 -21.80 37.80
CA GLN A 16 -26.58 -20.69 37.79
C GLN A 16 -25.37 -21.01 36.90
N GLY A 17 -24.78 -22.21 37.01
CA GLY A 17 -23.68 -22.64 36.17
C GLY A 17 -24.05 -22.72 34.67
N LEU A 18 -25.27 -23.11 34.35
CA LEU A 18 -25.80 -23.09 32.98
C LEU A 18 -25.99 -21.65 32.48
N GLN A 19 -26.51 -20.78 33.33
CA GLN A 19 -26.68 -19.36 32.99
C GLN A 19 -25.36 -18.66 32.73
N GLU A 20 -24.31 -18.89 33.55
CA GLU A 20 -23.00 -18.36 33.33
C GLU A 20 -22.39 -18.84 32.01
N LYS A 21 -22.52 -20.14 31.72
CA LYS A 21 -22.07 -20.70 30.43
C LYS A 21 -22.81 -20.10 29.25
N TYR A 22 -24.11 -19.90 29.38
CA TYR A 22 -24.94 -19.27 28.35
C TYR A 22 -24.52 -17.83 28.09
N LEU A 23 -24.32 -17.03 29.15
CA LEU A 23 -23.89 -15.64 29.02
C LEU A 23 -22.48 -15.54 28.38
N ARG A 24 -21.57 -16.42 28.76
CA ARG A 24 -20.24 -16.51 28.14
C ARG A 24 -20.36 -16.83 26.65
N LEU A 25 -21.12 -17.88 26.31
CA LEU A 25 -21.30 -18.30 24.93
C LEU A 25 -21.97 -17.21 24.08
N ALA A 26 -22.94 -16.51 24.66
CA ALA A 26 -23.58 -15.37 23.99
C ALA A 26 -22.59 -14.25 23.70
N ALA A 27 -21.72 -13.92 24.65
CA ALA A 27 -20.67 -12.91 24.45
C ALA A 27 -19.61 -13.35 23.39
N GLU A 28 -19.21 -14.62 23.42
CA GLU A 28 -18.30 -15.19 22.41
C GLU A 28 -18.94 -15.17 21.03
N PHE A 29 -20.22 -15.50 20.91
CA PHE A 29 -20.96 -15.45 19.65
C PHE A 29 -21.07 -14.02 19.10
N ASP A 30 -21.35 -13.03 19.95
CA ASP A 30 -21.39 -11.63 19.55
C ASP A 30 -20.03 -11.13 19.05
N ASN A 31 -18.95 -11.52 19.74
CA ASN A 31 -17.59 -11.18 19.31
C ASN A 31 -17.25 -11.85 17.98
N PHE A 32 -17.59 -13.13 17.82
CA PHE A 32 -17.41 -13.85 16.55
C PHE A 32 -18.18 -13.17 15.40
N LYS A 33 -19.43 -12.80 15.63
CA LYS A 33 -20.26 -12.11 14.63
C LYS A 33 -19.64 -10.78 14.20
N LYS A 34 -19.15 -9.99 15.16
CA LYS A 34 -18.47 -8.71 14.87
C LYS A 34 -17.20 -8.92 14.06
N LEU A 35 -16.39 -9.92 14.43
CA LEU A 35 -15.15 -10.25 13.72
C LEU A 35 -15.46 -10.73 12.29
N ALA A 36 -16.38 -11.66 12.13
CA ALA A 36 -16.79 -12.17 10.81
C ALA A 36 -17.30 -11.05 9.88
N GLN A 37 -18.09 -10.13 10.42
CA GLN A 37 -18.56 -8.97 9.65
C GLN A 37 -17.42 -8.03 9.24
N LYS A 38 -16.43 -7.83 10.12
CA LYS A 38 -15.25 -7.03 9.81
C LYS A 38 -14.44 -7.69 8.70
N GLU A 39 -14.14 -8.98 8.83
CA GLU A 39 -13.40 -9.75 7.83
C GLU A 39 -14.11 -9.76 6.47
N GLN A 40 -15.43 -9.93 6.46
CA GLN A 40 -16.20 -9.88 5.22
C GLN A 40 -16.12 -8.53 4.53
N ARG A 41 -16.17 -7.42 5.30
CA ARG A 41 -16.03 -6.06 4.74
C ARG A 41 -14.63 -5.84 4.17
N GLU A 42 -13.59 -6.26 4.90
CA GLU A 42 -12.21 -6.17 4.44
C GLU A 42 -12.00 -7.02 3.18
N PHE A 43 -12.49 -8.25 3.16
CA PHE A 43 -12.43 -9.09 1.97
C PHE A 43 -13.08 -8.42 0.75
N SER A 44 -14.29 -7.87 0.91
CA SER A 44 -14.99 -7.19 -0.18
C SER A 44 -14.25 -5.95 -0.69
N ARG A 45 -13.57 -5.21 0.22
CA ARG A 45 -12.79 -4.02 -0.15
C ARG A 45 -11.55 -4.36 -0.97
N PHE A 46 -10.92 -5.50 -0.70
CA PHE A 46 -9.64 -5.88 -1.28
C PHE A 46 -9.70 -7.09 -2.22
N ALA A 47 -10.90 -7.62 -2.49
CA ALA A 47 -11.08 -8.80 -3.35
C ALA A 47 -10.46 -8.62 -4.75
N ASN A 48 -10.43 -7.39 -5.26
CA ASN A 48 -9.92 -7.08 -6.59
C ASN A 48 -8.42 -6.70 -6.59
N GLU A 49 -7.73 -6.76 -5.45
CA GLU A 49 -6.33 -6.31 -5.32
C GLU A 49 -5.40 -6.97 -6.34
N ASN A 50 -5.51 -8.29 -6.50
CA ASN A 50 -4.65 -9.04 -7.42
C ASN A 50 -4.88 -8.64 -8.88
N ILE A 51 -6.14 -8.53 -9.31
CA ILE A 51 -6.49 -8.10 -10.66
C ILE A 51 -5.96 -6.67 -10.91
N LEU A 52 -6.13 -5.78 -9.94
CA LEU A 52 -5.65 -4.42 -10.05
C LEU A 52 -4.12 -4.36 -10.19
N LYS A 53 -3.38 -5.17 -9.44
CA LYS A 53 -1.91 -5.27 -9.58
C LYS A 53 -1.48 -5.70 -10.98
N GLU A 54 -2.18 -6.65 -11.59
CA GLU A 54 -1.90 -7.10 -12.96
C GLU A 54 -2.27 -6.05 -14.03
N LEU A 55 -3.17 -5.14 -13.73
CA LEU A 55 -3.53 -4.05 -14.65
C LEU A 55 -2.53 -2.89 -14.63
N LEU A 56 -1.78 -2.69 -13.55
CA LEU A 56 -0.83 -1.58 -13.44
C LEU A 56 0.27 -1.60 -14.53
N PRO A 57 0.90 -2.71 -14.89
CA PRO A 57 1.87 -2.76 -15.98
C PRO A 57 1.27 -2.38 -17.34
N ILE A 58 -0.02 -2.62 -17.55
CA ILE A 58 -0.72 -2.24 -18.79
C ILE A 58 -0.84 -0.72 -18.85
N ILE A 59 -1.19 -0.07 -17.73
CA ILE A 59 -1.22 1.39 -17.61
C ILE A 59 0.16 1.98 -17.92
N ASP A 60 1.22 1.44 -17.30
CA ASP A 60 2.59 1.91 -17.52
C ASP A 60 2.99 1.81 -19.00
N ASN A 61 2.62 0.71 -19.67
CA ASN A 61 2.89 0.52 -21.09
C ASN A 61 2.15 1.55 -21.96
N LEU A 62 0.89 1.86 -21.62
CA LEU A 62 0.12 2.90 -22.32
C LEU A 62 0.73 4.28 -22.10
N GLU A 63 1.10 4.63 -20.88
CA GLU A 63 1.76 5.91 -20.57
C GLU A 63 3.08 6.04 -21.32
N ARG A 64 3.91 4.99 -21.32
CA ARG A 64 5.18 4.96 -22.05
C ARG A 64 4.98 5.08 -23.56
N ALA A 65 3.98 4.42 -24.13
CA ALA A 65 3.65 4.53 -25.56
C ALA A 65 3.23 5.96 -25.94
N ILE A 66 2.40 6.59 -25.12
CA ILE A 66 2.00 7.99 -25.30
C ILE A 66 3.22 8.93 -25.24
N GLN A 67 4.09 8.73 -24.25
CA GLN A 67 5.29 9.54 -24.08
C GLN A 67 6.23 9.41 -25.29
N SER A 68 6.54 8.18 -25.71
CA SER A 68 7.39 7.92 -26.88
C SER A 68 6.79 8.51 -28.17
N ALA A 69 5.48 8.45 -28.34
CA ALA A 69 4.81 9.01 -29.51
C ALA A 69 4.84 10.56 -29.52
N LYS A 70 4.79 11.21 -28.35
CA LYS A 70 4.94 12.67 -28.22
C LYS A 70 6.35 13.15 -28.54
N GLU A 71 7.36 12.37 -28.18
CA GLU A 71 8.77 12.68 -28.44
C GLU A 71 9.09 12.61 -29.94
N GLN A 72 8.42 11.73 -30.68
CA GLN A 72 8.55 11.56 -32.12
C GLN A 72 7.69 12.58 -32.89
N LYS A 73 8.07 13.86 -32.84
CA LYS A 73 7.30 15.02 -33.37
C LYS A 73 6.99 15.02 -34.87
N GLU A 74 7.44 14.05 -35.68
CA GLU A 74 7.44 14.14 -37.13
C GLU A 74 6.13 13.75 -37.82
N ASN A 75 5.15 13.16 -37.15
CA ASN A 75 3.94 12.67 -37.81
C ASN A 75 2.65 13.36 -37.33
N ARG A 76 2.23 14.44 -38.06
CA ARG A 76 0.94 15.12 -37.84
C ARG A 76 -0.28 14.18 -37.90
N SER A 77 -0.17 13.06 -38.62
CA SER A 77 -1.27 12.07 -38.75
C SER A 77 -1.45 11.23 -37.47
N SER A 78 -0.43 11.15 -36.61
CA SER A 78 -0.48 10.35 -35.35
C SER A 78 -1.14 11.11 -34.18
N ASN A 79 -1.31 12.42 -34.28
CA ASN A 79 -1.85 13.23 -33.16
C ASN A 79 -3.28 12.84 -32.77
N GLY A 80 -4.14 12.50 -33.74
CA GLY A 80 -5.51 12.06 -33.46
C GLY A 80 -5.56 10.71 -32.73
N LEU A 81 -4.68 9.78 -33.11
CA LEU A 81 -4.57 8.48 -32.46
C LEU A 81 -4.04 8.63 -31.02
N ILE A 82 -3.00 9.44 -30.83
CA ILE A 82 -2.43 9.73 -29.50
C ILE A 82 -3.49 10.32 -28.59
N GLN A 83 -4.24 11.32 -29.05
CA GLN A 83 -5.35 11.91 -28.29
C GLN A 83 -6.42 10.87 -27.92
N GLY A 84 -6.77 9.96 -28.83
CA GLY A 84 -7.71 8.88 -28.56
C GLY A 84 -7.22 7.93 -27.46
N VAL A 85 -5.93 7.56 -27.50
CA VAL A 85 -5.33 6.70 -26.46
C VAL A 85 -5.24 7.42 -25.12
N GLU A 86 -4.88 8.71 -25.10
CA GLU A 86 -4.87 9.54 -23.89
C GLU A 86 -6.27 9.62 -23.25
N LEU A 87 -7.30 9.85 -24.06
CA LEU A 87 -8.68 9.88 -23.57
C LEU A 87 -9.10 8.54 -22.98
N THR A 88 -8.74 7.45 -23.65
CA THR A 88 -9.01 6.07 -23.18
C THR A 88 -8.30 5.80 -21.85
N LEU A 89 -7.03 6.16 -21.73
CA LEU A 89 -6.26 6.03 -20.51
C LEU A 89 -6.88 6.86 -19.38
N LYS A 90 -7.28 8.10 -19.66
CA LYS A 90 -7.95 8.96 -18.68
C LYS A 90 -9.25 8.34 -18.17
N GLN A 91 -10.11 7.86 -19.07
CA GLN A 91 -11.36 7.18 -18.70
C GLN A 91 -11.10 5.93 -17.88
N PHE A 92 -10.05 5.18 -18.20
CA PHE A 92 -9.66 3.99 -17.44
C PHE A 92 -9.21 4.35 -16.01
N LEU A 93 -8.38 5.37 -15.85
CA LEU A 93 -7.95 5.85 -14.52
C LEU A 93 -9.13 6.39 -13.69
N GLU A 94 -10.07 7.11 -14.35
CA GLU A 94 -11.29 7.55 -13.68
C GLU A 94 -12.17 6.36 -13.24
N ALA A 95 -12.25 5.31 -14.04
CA ALA A 95 -12.94 4.08 -13.65
C ALA A 95 -12.26 3.42 -12.43
N LEU A 96 -10.94 3.27 -12.43
CA LEU A 96 -10.18 2.74 -11.31
C LEU A 96 -10.38 3.54 -10.03
N THR A 97 -10.47 4.87 -10.14
CA THR A 97 -10.74 5.76 -8.99
C THR A 97 -12.10 5.45 -8.34
N LYS A 98 -13.12 5.09 -9.13
CA LYS A 98 -14.44 4.68 -8.59
C LYS A 98 -14.36 3.39 -7.76
N PHE A 99 -13.37 2.54 -8.04
CA PHE A 99 -13.10 1.31 -7.28
C PHE A 99 -12.11 1.53 -6.12
N GLY A 100 -11.74 2.78 -5.84
CA GLY A 100 -10.87 3.14 -4.71
C GLY A 100 -9.39 3.08 -5.01
N VAL A 101 -8.99 2.92 -6.28
CA VAL A 101 -7.59 3.02 -6.71
C VAL A 101 -7.22 4.48 -6.88
N GLN A 102 -6.14 4.92 -6.25
CA GLN A 102 -5.65 6.28 -6.35
C GLN A 102 -4.14 6.30 -6.64
N PRO A 103 -3.66 7.20 -7.50
CA PRO A 103 -2.23 7.40 -7.67
C PRO A 103 -1.63 8.01 -6.40
N ILE A 104 -0.37 7.67 -6.13
CA ILE A 104 0.41 8.27 -5.06
C ILE A 104 1.08 9.51 -5.65
N ALA A 105 0.85 10.68 -5.05
CA ALA A 105 1.57 11.90 -5.44
C ALA A 105 3.00 11.80 -4.91
N SER A 106 3.98 11.78 -5.80
CA SER A 106 5.37 11.54 -5.43
C SER A 106 6.27 12.74 -5.73
N VAL A 107 6.15 13.35 -6.91
CA VAL A 107 7.06 14.39 -7.38
C VAL A 107 6.96 15.65 -6.52
N GLY A 108 8.10 16.10 -6.00
CA GLY A 108 8.20 17.28 -5.12
C GLY A 108 7.94 16.99 -3.64
N GLU A 109 7.42 15.80 -3.30
CA GLU A 109 7.15 15.40 -1.93
C GLU A 109 8.42 14.82 -1.25
N PRO A 110 8.48 14.83 0.08
CA PRO A 110 9.52 14.12 0.82
C PRO A 110 9.49 12.62 0.52
N PHE A 111 10.66 12.01 0.40
CA PHE A 111 10.76 10.57 0.22
C PHE A 111 10.25 9.81 1.44
N ASP A 112 9.27 8.94 1.22
CA ASP A 112 8.71 8.04 2.24
C ASP A 112 8.91 6.59 1.79
N PRO A 113 9.72 5.79 2.50
CA PRO A 113 9.94 4.38 2.16
C PRO A 113 8.66 3.52 2.11
N THR A 114 7.59 3.96 2.77
CA THR A 114 6.30 3.26 2.75
C THR A 114 5.63 3.37 1.38
N HIS A 115 5.76 4.52 0.71
CA HIS A 115 5.06 4.86 -0.53
C HIS A 115 5.98 4.86 -1.76
N HIS A 116 7.29 5.04 -1.54
CA HIS A 116 8.27 5.28 -2.59
C HIS A 116 9.39 4.24 -2.56
N GLN A 117 9.83 3.84 -3.74
CA GLN A 117 11.03 3.03 -3.96
C GLN A 117 12.07 3.87 -4.68
N ALA A 118 13.13 4.27 -3.98
CA ALA A 118 14.23 5.01 -4.58
C ALA A 118 15.03 4.09 -5.52
N VAL A 119 15.15 4.47 -6.79
CA VAL A 119 15.93 3.76 -7.81
C VAL A 119 17.26 4.47 -8.14
N ALA A 120 17.29 5.81 -7.96
CA ALA A 120 18.48 6.61 -8.17
C ALA A 120 18.52 7.80 -7.21
N ARG A 121 19.72 8.37 -7.03
CA ARG A 121 19.92 9.66 -6.37
C ARG A 121 20.59 10.62 -7.35
N VAL A 122 20.09 11.85 -7.39
CA VAL A 122 20.64 12.91 -8.26
C VAL A 122 20.84 14.19 -7.46
N GLU A 123 21.84 14.95 -7.81
CA GLU A 123 22.03 16.29 -7.26
C GLU A 123 20.93 17.21 -7.80
N SER A 124 20.30 17.96 -6.93
CA SER A 124 19.29 18.94 -7.31
C SER A 124 19.48 20.21 -6.52
N ALA A 125 19.63 21.33 -7.26
CA ALA A 125 19.71 22.65 -6.64
C ALA A 125 18.35 23.22 -6.26
N MET A 126 17.26 22.63 -6.78
CA MET A 126 15.88 23.15 -6.60
C MET A 126 15.11 22.45 -5.48
N LEU A 127 15.49 21.22 -5.13
CA LEU A 127 14.77 20.41 -4.15
C LEU A 127 15.66 20.10 -2.96
N PRO A 128 15.11 20.11 -1.75
CA PRO A 128 15.84 19.71 -0.56
C PRO A 128 16.32 18.26 -0.65
N GLU A 129 17.33 17.93 0.13
CA GLU A 129 17.79 16.55 0.26
C GLU A 129 16.65 15.62 0.70
N ASN A 130 16.63 14.41 0.16
CA ASN A 130 15.57 13.40 0.39
C ASN A 130 14.17 13.79 -0.12
N SER A 131 14.08 14.68 -1.11
CA SER A 131 12.83 14.93 -1.84
C SER A 131 12.78 14.16 -3.14
N VAL A 132 11.60 13.80 -3.61
CA VAL A 132 11.42 13.13 -4.90
C VAL A 132 11.59 14.13 -6.04
N VAL A 133 12.58 13.88 -6.91
CA VAL A 133 12.87 14.71 -8.08
C VAL A 133 12.02 14.31 -9.26
N GLU A 134 11.95 13.01 -9.53
CA GLU A 134 11.29 12.45 -10.70
C GLU A 134 10.65 11.09 -10.35
N GLU A 135 9.55 10.79 -11.01
CA GLU A 135 8.83 9.52 -10.88
C GLU A 135 8.94 8.74 -12.20
N TYR A 136 9.68 7.61 -12.19
CA TYR A 136 9.79 6.72 -13.34
C TYR A 136 8.57 5.83 -13.53
N GLN A 137 7.94 5.46 -12.43
CA GLN A 137 6.79 4.58 -12.43
C GLN A 137 5.84 5.00 -11.31
N LYS A 138 4.59 5.28 -11.69
CA LYS A 138 3.59 5.76 -10.76
C LYS A 138 3.25 4.72 -9.69
N GLY A 139 3.19 5.17 -8.46
CA GLY A 139 2.66 4.41 -7.35
C GLY A 139 1.13 4.44 -7.34
N TYR A 140 0.52 3.36 -6.85
CA TYR A 140 -0.93 3.27 -6.68
C TYR A 140 -1.31 2.65 -5.35
N ARG A 141 -2.40 3.14 -4.76
CA ARG A 141 -3.03 2.57 -3.56
C ARG A 141 -4.48 2.18 -3.82
N LEU A 142 -4.94 1.14 -3.16
CA LEU A 142 -6.33 0.73 -3.10
C LEU A 142 -6.86 1.06 -1.69
N HIS A 143 -7.68 2.09 -1.59
CA HIS A 143 -8.11 2.65 -0.32
C HIS A 143 -6.92 3.05 0.57
N ASP A 144 -6.66 2.28 1.64
CA ASP A 144 -5.58 2.45 2.60
C ASP A 144 -4.37 1.51 2.39
N ARG A 145 -4.46 0.58 1.42
CA ARG A 145 -3.40 -0.39 1.13
C ARG A 145 -2.63 -0.01 -0.13
N ILE A 146 -1.31 -0.10 -0.08
CA ILE A 146 -0.45 0.14 -1.25
C ILE A 146 -0.50 -1.07 -2.18
N LEU A 147 -0.89 -0.84 -3.43
CA LEU A 147 -0.82 -1.83 -4.51
C LEU A 147 0.60 -1.95 -5.04
N ARG A 148 1.24 -0.78 -5.24
CA ARG A 148 2.61 -0.65 -5.75
C ARG A 148 3.19 0.68 -5.30
N ALA A 149 4.41 0.66 -4.76
CA ALA A 149 5.16 1.87 -4.46
C ALA A 149 5.57 2.59 -5.76
N ALA A 150 5.68 3.92 -5.71
CA ALA A 150 6.20 4.70 -6.82
C ALA A 150 7.71 4.50 -6.94
N MET A 151 8.22 4.25 -8.16
CA MET A 151 9.66 4.21 -8.41
C MET A 151 10.16 5.62 -8.71
N VAL A 152 11.01 6.13 -7.85
CA VAL A 152 11.39 7.55 -7.84
C VAL A 152 12.90 7.76 -7.81
N THR A 153 13.33 8.91 -8.33
CA THR A 153 14.66 9.48 -8.11
C THR A 153 14.58 10.47 -6.96
N VAL A 154 15.52 10.38 -6.04
CA VAL A 154 15.57 11.20 -4.83
C VAL A 154 16.70 12.22 -4.93
N SER A 155 16.45 13.46 -4.47
CA SER A 155 17.45 14.52 -4.37
C SER A 155 18.52 14.18 -3.34
N ALA A 156 19.77 14.33 -3.73
CA ALA A 156 20.93 14.34 -2.81
C ALA A 156 21.22 15.74 -2.23
N GLY A 157 20.36 16.74 -2.56
CA GLY A 157 20.61 18.13 -2.22
C GLY A 157 21.51 18.84 -3.25
N PRO A 158 21.84 20.13 -3.07
CA PRO A 158 22.73 20.87 -3.93
C PRO A 158 24.17 20.33 -3.89
N ALA A 159 24.84 20.34 -5.03
CA ALA A 159 26.24 19.93 -5.15
C ALA A 159 27.11 20.68 -4.13
N GLY A 160 27.69 19.96 -3.18
CA GLY A 160 28.56 20.55 -2.13
C GLY A 160 28.02 20.39 -0.69
N SER A 161 26.85 19.85 -0.45
CA SER A 161 26.46 19.43 0.89
C SER A 161 27.21 18.15 1.25
N PRO A 162 27.92 18.07 2.40
CA PRO A 162 28.57 16.84 2.83
C PRO A 162 27.47 15.83 3.22
N GLY A 163 27.01 15.09 2.23
CA GLY A 163 26.02 14.04 2.41
C GLY A 163 26.54 12.99 3.38
N GLY A 164 25.75 12.66 4.38
CA GLY A 164 26.03 11.63 5.36
C GLY A 164 26.43 10.32 4.71
N GLY A 165 27.75 10.08 4.66
CA GLY A 165 28.34 8.87 4.10
C GLY A 165 27.99 7.65 4.93
N SER A 166 27.47 6.68 4.25
CA SER A 166 27.70 5.25 4.44
C SER A 166 28.11 4.77 5.83
N ALA A 167 27.12 4.43 6.65
CA ALA A 167 27.32 3.64 7.86
C ALA A 167 27.16 2.12 7.62
N ALA A 168 27.65 1.60 6.48
CA ALA A 168 27.53 0.17 6.16
C ALA A 168 28.81 -0.47 5.60
N ALA A 169 29.99 0.04 5.92
CA ALA A 169 31.24 -0.59 5.50
C ALA A 169 32.34 -0.46 6.58
N LYS A 170 32.07 -0.96 7.78
CA LYS A 170 33.15 -1.11 8.79
C LYS A 170 32.84 -2.18 9.82
N ARG A 171 32.70 -3.43 9.37
CA ARG A 171 32.58 -4.58 10.30
C ARG A 171 33.13 -5.90 9.77
N GLU A 172 34.17 -5.85 8.93
CA GLU A 172 34.93 -7.06 8.57
C GLU A 172 36.41 -6.72 8.42
N GLU A 173 37.08 -6.36 9.50
CA GLU A 173 38.55 -6.41 9.59
C GLU A 173 39.00 -6.32 11.05
N ARG A 174 38.61 -7.30 11.86
CA ARG A 174 39.29 -7.53 13.15
C ARG A 174 39.08 -8.98 13.63
N THR A 175 39.60 -9.95 12.89
CA THR A 175 39.99 -11.25 13.47
C THR A 175 40.99 -11.95 12.56
N SER A 176 42.20 -11.43 12.51
CA SER A 176 43.34 -12.23 12.09
C SER A 176 44.60 -11.55 12.60
N SER A 177 44.93 -11.77 13.84
CA SER A 177 46.31 -11.69 14.35
C SER A 177 46.32 -12.02 15.83
N ARG A 178 46.57 -13.24 16.13
CA ARG A 178 47.39 -13.60 17.30
C ARG A 178 48.02 -14.99 17.12
N PRO A 179 49.29 -15.10 17.54
CA PRO A 179 50.15 -16.25 17.27
C PRO A 179 49.82 -17.49 18.06
#